data_bf51c1eb045ce90cfc1e49d64e580c58
#
_entry.id   bf51c1eb045ce90cfc1e49d64e580c58
#
_cell.length_a   1.000
_cell.length_b   1.000
_cell.length_c   1.000
_cell.angle_alpha   90.00
_cell.angle_beta   90.00
_cell.angle_gamma   90.00
#
_symmetry.space_group_name_H-M   'P 1'
#
loop_
_entity.id
_entity.type
_entity.pdbx_description
1 polymer ?
#
loop_
_entity_poly.entity_id
_entity_poly.type
_entity_poly.pdbx_seq_one_letter_code
_entity_poly.pdbx_strand_id
1 'polypeptide(L)'
;MHQPLEKQAVTPVLEKKHVTRFEVLMDAGFGAQKAGEILIRTFAAAGVHVYSEPVIPAEISPPPRTPAALSGAIIRVADFKIGNIGNHTDLILASHEILLETRLNDEENGPECRILLDVGLRKSNPESFQHIIDQVKERGYDLVEFEIGETSAMLIKSLNSGKNLYYLGILARIYNLTCELVEPEIRKVFSKLPEDKLAKNITLFRNGYDYADTHISYRIEIAMAGSHEGQILIDGNSALSAGIVDAGIKFMSGYPITPASTVMHTLAGDFAAYGGMVHQAEDEIAAVGAVIGAYFGGTPSITCTSGPGLSLKQEFIGYAAMAEIPLIVIDAQRSGPSTGMPTKTAQSDLPAVVFGRHGDNTTIVLSVADVDDCFYAPHAARYLTEKLKIPVIIMTDFQIANSFEVVDKMAVTEMEAIDDIPDHVLQRFHIERLPETIEMVKDNQAIPGTPGGMRRVSGLNTDAAGEIAYCPASAQRSHEIRNRKLDAVRYALQEPEIFGPKDADLLVVGWGSARDIIHEAVSVAQTRKLSVAGLHFKTVYPLPLMIGDIFARYKKVVAVELAYGDDLKPAPLASLLRMETAMNIISALSPATGRPLTPRAVLMKIQEYLCEHDI
;
A
#
# COMPACT_ATOMS: atom_id res chain seq x y z
N MET A 1 -1.70 58.95 -12.45
CA MET A 1 -0.79 58.15 -13.28
C MET A 1 0.19 57.45 -12.33
N HIS A 2 -0.13 56.22 -11.91
CA HIS A 2 0.83 55.37 -11.24
C HIS A 2 1.52 54.56 -12.31
N GLN A 3 2.81 54.77 -12.52
CA GLN A 3 3.63 53.87 -13.31
C GLN A 3 3.64 52.50 -12.62
N PRO A 4 3.46 51.40 -13.36
CA PRO A 4 3.68 50.07 -12.81
C PRO A 4 5.19 49.98 -12.51
N LEU A 5 5.54 49.67 -11.28
CA LEU A 5 6.88 49.23 -10.92
C LEU A 5 7.22 48.01 -11.78
N GLU A 6 8.19 48.16 -12.68
CA GLU A 6 8.84 47.03 -13.33
C GLU A 6 9.40 46.12 -12.23
N LYS A 7 8.73 45.00 -11.99
CA LYS A 7 9.26 43.96 -11.09
C LYS A 7 10.50 43.38 -11.75
N GLN A 8 11.66 43.62 -11.18
CA GLN A 8 12.88 42.94 -11.56
C GLN A 8 12.62 41.41 -11.45
N ALA A 9 12.79 40.69 -12.54
CA ALA A 9 12.72 39.22 -12.52
C ALA A 9 13.74 38.70 -11.50
N VAL A 10 13.26 37.97 -10.52
CA VAL A 10 14.11 37.36 -9.50
C VAL A 10 14.89 36.23 -10.18
N THR A 11 16.20 36.33 -10.23
CA THR A 11 17.04 35.21 -10.72
C THR A 11 16.95 34.08 -9.68
N PRO A 12 16.34 32.93 -10.04
CA PRO A 12 16.14 31.88 -9.06
C PRO A 12 17.45 31.16 -8.73
N VAL A 13 17.60 30.75 -7.47
CA VAL A 13 18.66 29.85 -7.02
C VAL A 13 18.26 28.43 -7.43
N LEU A 14 19.11 27.73 -8.18
CA LEU A 14 18.90 26.34 -8.57
C LEU A 14 19.54 25.43 -7.52
N GLU A 15 18.73 24.60 -6.87
CA GLU A 15 19.15 23.61 -5.89
C GLU A 15 19.09 22.22 -6.51
N LYS A 16 20.23 21.52 -6.58
CA LYS A 16 20.28 20.14 -7.05
C LYS A 16 20.09 19.19 -5.86
N LYS A 17 19.11 18.30 -5.95
CA LYS A 17 18.84 17.29 -4.93
C LYS A 17 18.80 15.90 -5.57
N HIS A 18 19.25 14.88 -4.84
CA HIS A 18 19.09 13.47 -5.21
C HIS A 18 17.71 12.94 -4.83
N VAL A 19 17.11 13.49 -3.79
CA VAL A 19 15.79 13.10 -3.28
C VAL A 19 15.11 14.31 -2.65
N THR A 20 13.80 14.39 -2.81
CA THR A 20 12.98 15.40 -2.13
C THR A 20 11.56 14.86 -1.89
N ARG A 21 10.92 15.33 -0.81
CA ARG A 21 9.52 15.04 -0.50
C ARG A 21 8.74 16.34 -0.41
N PHE A 22 7.56 16.37 -1.01
CA PHE A 22 6.68 17.52 -0.95
C PHE A 22 5.21 17.11 -0.81
N GLU A 23 4.39 18.05 -0.35
CA GLU A 23 2.98 17.80 -0.06
C GLU A 23 2.10 18.87 -0.69
N VAL A 24 0.94 18.45 -1.19
CA VAL A 24 -0.13 19.33 -1.70
C VAL A 24 -1.37 19.10 -0.86
N LEU A 25 -1.82 20.14 -0.15
CA LEU A 25 -2.93 20.06 0.80
C LEU A 25 -4.07 21.00 0.38
N MET A 26 -5.25 20.44 0.19
CA MET A 26 -6.46 21.18 -0.19
C MET A 26 -7.67 20.60 0.55
N ASP A 27 -8.76 21.35 0.61
CA ASP A 27 -10.05 20.77 1.02
C ASP A 27 -10.50 19.66 0.06
N ALA A 28 -11.19 18.67 0.57
CA ALA A 28 -11.81 17.60 -0.20
C ALA A 28 -12.69 18.18 -1.32
N GLY A 29 -12.64 17.57 -2.50
CA GLY A 29 -13.36 18.02 -3.68
C GLY A 29 -12.64 19.07 -4.54
N PHE A 30 -11.55 19.70 -4.07
CA PHE A 30 -10.80 20.67 -4.88
C PHE A 30 -9.71 20.07 -5.75
N GLY A 31 -9.56 18.74 -5.76
CA GLY A 31 -8.75 18.03 -6.74
C GLY A 31 -7.26 17.93 -6.40
N ALA A 32 -6.87 17.97 -5.13
CA ALA A 32 -5.48 17.82 -4.70
C ALA A 32 -4.85 16.50 -5.19
N GLN A 33 -5.59 15.39 -5.09
CA GLN A 33 -5.13 14.08 -5.56
C GLN A 33 -4.87 14.07 -7.07
N LYS A 34 -5.71 14.79 -7.87
CA LYS A 34 -5.49 14.90 -9.33
C LYS A 34 -4.26 15.74 -9.68
N ALA A 35 -3.98 16.79 -8.91
CA ALA A 35 -2.72 17.54 -9.08
C ALA A 35 -1.52 16.64 -8.73
N GLY A 36 -1.60 15.87 -7.65
CA GLY A 36 -0.60 14.86 -7.29
C GLY A 36 -0.40 13.82 -8.38
N GLU A 37 -1.48 13.24 -8.92
CA GLU A 37 -1.42 12.26 -10.01
C GLU A 37 -0.70 12.82 -11.25
N ILE A 38 -0.98 14.06 -11.65
CA ILE A 38 -0.31 14.68 -12.80
C ILE A 38 1.18 14.88 -12.51
N LEU A 39 1.55 15.33 -11.31
CA LEU A 39 2.96 15.51 -10.93
C LEU A 39 3.74 14.20 -10.97
N ILE A 40 3.22 13.13 -10.36
CA ILE A 40 3.91 11.84 -10.33
C ILE A 40 4.07 11.26 -11.74
N ARG A 41 3.04 11.40 -12.61
CA ARG A 41 3.12 10.99 -14.01
C ARG A 41 4.18 11.80 -14.78
N THR A 42 4.26 13.10 -14.51
CA THR A 42 5.25 13.98 -15.14
C THR A 42 6.67 13.60 -14.71
N PHE A 43 6.91 13.38 -13.41
CA PHE A 43 8.22 12.94 -12.92
C PHE A 43 8.61 11.57 -13.49
N ALA A 44 7.70 10.62 -13.49
CA ALA A 44 7.93 9.31 -14.07
C ALA A 44 8.26 9.40 -15.58
N ALA A 45 7.53 10.24 -16.33
CA ALA A 45 7.81 10.48 -17.76
C ALA A 45 9.17 11.17 -17.99
N ALA A 46 9.66 11.94 -17.02
CA ALA A 46 10.98 12.57 -17.04
C ALA A 46 12.13 11.63 -16.60
N GLY A 47 11.83 10.37 -16.24
CA GLY A 47 12.83 9.41 -15.79
C GLY A 47 13.24 9.57 -14.32
N VAL A 48 12.35 10.06 -13.47
CA VAL A 48 12.56 10.22 -12.03
C VAL A 48 11.75 9.15 -11.28
N HIS A 49 12.36 8.48 -10.32
CA HIS A 49 11.65 7.54 -9.45
C HIS A 49 10.68 8.27 -8.53
N VAL A 50 9.50 7.72 -8.37
CA VAL A 50 8.40 8.32 -7.62
C VAL A 50 7.85 7.30 -6.62
N TYR A 51 7.58 7.78 -5.42
CA TYR A 51 6.74 7.12 -4.42
C TYR A 51 5.71 8.13 -3.91
N SER A 52 4.44 7.80 -3.90
CA SER A 52 3.43 8.75 -3.46
C SER A 52 2.31 8.10 -2.65
N GLU A 53 1.81 8.84 -1.68
CA GLU A 53 0.66 8.46 -0.86
C GLU A 53 -0.44 9.51 -0.99
N PRO A 54 -1.69 9.11 -1.27
CA PRO A 54 -2.81 10.04 -1.23
C PRO A 54 -3.20 10.34 0.21
N VAL A 55 -3.51 11.59 0.51
CA VAL A 55 -4.19 11.98 1.73
C VAL A 55 -5.68 12.00 1.44
N ILE A 56 -6.39 10.99 1.95
CA ILE A 56 -7.84 10.81 1.71
C ILE A 56 -8.58 11.15 2.99
N PRO A 57 -9.60 12.04 2.96
CA PRO A 57 -10.45 12.31 4.10
C PRO A 57 -11.25 11.05 4.49
N ALA A 58 -11.50 10.87 5.78
CA ALA A 58 -12.29 9.74 6.27
C ALA A 58 -13.79 9.89 5.94
N GLU A 59 -14.28 11.12 5.85
CA GLU A 59 -15.68 11.44 5.53
C GLU A 59 -15.84 11.66 4.03
N ILE A 60 -16.97 11.24 3.46
CA ILE A 60 -17.27 11.40 2.03
C ILE A 60 -17.44 12.89 1.66
N SER A 61 -18.05 13.68 2.54
CA SER A 61 -18.31 15.10 2.34
C SER A 61 -18.02 15.89 3.62
N PRO A 62 -16.76 16.01 4.01
CA PRO A 62 -16.41 16.73 5.23
C PRO A 62 -16.71 18.22 5.07
N PRO A 63 -17.05 18.92 6.15
CA PRO A 63 -17.24 20.37 6.11
C PRO A 63 -15.95 21.05 5.63
N PRO A 64 -16.05 21.97 4.65
CA PRO A 64 -14.87 22.69 4.18
C PRO A 64 -14.23 23.53 5.30
N ARG A 65 -12.93 23.78 5.19
CA ARG A 65 -12.15 24.50 6.21
C ARG A 65 -12.19 23.84 7.59
N THR A 66 -12.12 22.51 7.62
CA THR A 66 -11.92 21.75 8.87
C THR A 66 -10.75 20.78 8.67
N PRO A 67 -10.10 20.32 9.75
CA PRO A 67 -9.09 19.26 9.65
C PRO A 67 -9.60 17.98 8.97
N ALA A 68 -10.90 17.68 9.12
CA ALA A 68 -11.54 16.53 8.48
C ALA A 68 -11.62 16.66 6.95
N ALA A 69 -11.58 17.87 6.41
CA ALA A 69 -11.61 18.13 4.98
C ALA A 69 -10.24 17.95 4.29
N LEU A 70 -9.19 17.63 5.04
CA LEU A 70 -7.84 17.47 4.49
C LEU A 70 -7.81 16.40 3.40
N SER A 71 -7.54 16.83 2.18
CA SER A 71 -7.24 15.99 1.02
C SER A 71 -5.92 16.42 0.41
N GLY A 72 -5.13 15.47 -0.10
CA GLY A 72 -3.82 15.84 -0.61
C GLY A 72 -3.10 14.71 -1.31
N ALA A 73 -1.84 14.97 -1.60
CA ALA A 73 -0.86 14.01 -2.03
C ALA A 73 0.47 14.30 -1.35
N ILE A 74 1.10 13.27 -0.83
CA ILE A 74 2.48 13.29 -0.35
C ILE A 74 3.30 12.60 -1.42
N ILE A 75 4.34 13.26 -1.91
CA ILE A 75 5.12 12.79 -3.06
C ILE A 75 6.60 12.85 -2.71
N ARG A 76 7.28 11.72 -2.82
CA ARG A 76 8.74 11.61 -2.76
C ARG A 76 9.26 11.30 -4.16
N VAL A 77 10.29 12.00 -4.60
CA VAL A 77 10.94 11.80 -5.88
C VAL A 77 12.45 11.71 -5.71
N ALA A 78 13.11 10.86 -6.51
CA ALA A 78 14.55 10.63 -6.42
C ALA A 78 15.16 10.23 -7.78
N ASP A 79 16.46 10.43 -7.91
CA ASP A 79 17.25 9.93 -9.06
C ASP A 79 17.67 8.45 -8.91
N PHE A 80 17.19 7.77 -7.88
CA PHE A 80 17.37 6.34 -7.60
C PHE A 80 16.05 5.70 -7.15
N LYS A 81 15.97 4.36 -7.19
CA LYS A 81 14.76 3.62 -6.79
C LYS A 81 14.42 3.86 -5.31
N ILE A 82 13.17 4.21 -5.05
CA ILE A 82 12.61 4.45 -3.71
C ILE A 82 11.31 3.65 -3.56
N GLY A 83 11.06 3.09 -2.36
CA GLY A 83 9.87 2.30 -2.03
C GLY A 83 9.20 2.74 -0.71
N ASN A 84 9.41 3.99 -0.27
CA ASN A 84 8.77 4.55 0.91
C ASN A 84 8.71 6.07 0.85
N ILE A 85 7.94 6.68 1.76
CA ILE A 85 7.72 8.14 1.77
C ILE A 85 8.89 8.95 2.36
N GLY A 86 9.91 8.29 2.93
CA GLY A 86 11.08 8.94 3.51
C GLY A 86 10.85 9.51 4.91
N ASN A 87 11.74 10.41 5.31
CA ASN A 87 11.80 10.89 6.70
C ASN A 87 11.19 12.28 6.91
N HIS A 88 11.35 13.17 5.94
CA HIS A 88 11.04 14.60 6.11
C HIS A 88 10.38 15.18 4.87
N THR A 89 9.47 16.12 5.09
CA THR A 89 8.88 16.95 4.05
C THR A 89 9.76 18.18 3.85
N ASP A 90 10.18 18.42 2.60
CA ASP A 90 10.99 19.59 2.19
C ASP A 90 10.11 20.78 1.80
N LEU A 91 8.88 20.53 1.30
CA LEU A 91 7.99 21.57 0.83
C LEU A 91 6.53 21.20 1.07
N ILE A 92 5.74 22.12 1.63
CA ILE A 92 4.29 21.99 1.79
C ILE A 92 3.62 23.12 1.03
N LEU A 93 2.67 22.79 0.14
CA LEU A 93 1.73 23.73 -0.44
C LEU A 93 0.35 23.51 0.18
N ALA A 94 -0.15 24.52 0.90
CA ALA A 94 -1.44 24.46 1.57
C ALA A 94 -2.43 25.50 1.02
N SER A 95 -3.67 25.09 0.77
CA SER A 95 -4.72 25.95 0.22
C SER A 95 -5.31 26.93 1.24
N HIS A 96 -5.07 26.73 2.53
CA HIS A 96 -5.37 27.64 3.63
C HIS A 96 -4.74 27.18 4.96
N GLU A 97 -4.82 28.01 5.97
CA GLU A 97 -4.12 27.88 7.25
C GLU A 97 -4.53 26.63 8.08
N ILE A 98 -5.81 26.25 8.09
CA ILE A 98 -6.28 25.11 8.91
C ILE A 98 -5.66 23.79 8.45
N LEU A 99 -5.51 23.59 7.14
CA LEU A 99 -4.87 22.38 6.60
C LEU A 99 -3.37 22.39 6.89
N LEU A 100 -2.74 23.55 6.86
CA LEU A 100 -1.34 23.68 7.24
C LEU A 100 -1.14 23.36 8.72
N GLU A 101 -2.02 23.83 9.61
CA GLU A 101 -1.96 23.54 11.05
C GLU A 101 -1.92 22.03 11.33
N THR A 102 -2.70 21.23 10.61
CA THR A 102 -2.70 19.78 10.78
C THR A 102 -1.33 19.14 10.50
N ARG A 103 -0.52 19.77 9.63
CA ARG A 103 0.83 19.29 9.26
C ARG A 103 1.94 19.91 10.09
N LEU A 104 1.77 21.12 10.62
CA LEU A 104 2.76 21.76 11.49
C LEU A 104 2.97 21.02 12.81
N ASN A 105 1.96 20.30 13.27
CA ASN A 105 2.03 19.50 14.49
C ASN A 105 2.69 18.12 14.26
N ASP A 106 3.05 17.81 13.03
CA ASP A 106 3.74 16.58 12.68
C ASP A 106 5.27 16.78 12.80
N GLU A 107 5.95 15.84 13.45
CA GLU A 107 7.41 15.83 13.56
C GLU A 107 8.13 15.49 12.24
N GLU A 108 7.37 15.18 11.17
CA GLU A 108 7.91 14.79 9.88
C GLU A 108 8.40 15.98 9.04
N ASN A 109 8.18 17.20 9.46
CA ASN A 109 8.69 18.37 8.75
C ASN A 109 10.20 18.50 8.95
N GLY A 110 10.94 18.62 7.85
CA GLY A 110 12.38 18.86 7.89
C GLY A 110 12.73 20.21 8.50
N PRO A 111 13.95 20.38 9.01
CA PRO A 111 14.39 21.65 9.61
C PRO A 111 14.41 22.80 8.59
N GLU A 112 14.49 22.50 7.30
CA GLU A 112 14.50 23.46 6.19
C GLU A 112 13.21 23.40 5.38
N CYS A 113 12.10 22.95 5.98
CA CYS A 113 10.82 22.83 5.27
C CYS A 113 10.35 24.20 4.77
N ARG A 114 10.01 24.27 3.50
CA ARG A 114 9.42 25.46 2.87
C ARG A 114 7.92 25.35 2.83
N ILE A 115 7.24 26.44 3.10
CA ILE A 115 5.79 26.49 3.15
C ILE A 115 5.28 27.50 2.13
N LEU A 116 4.42 27.04 1.23
CA LEU A 116 3.63 27.86 0.32
C LEU A 116 2.21 27.92 0.85
N LEU A 117 1.76 29.06 1.31
CA LEU A 117 0.43 29.25 1.88
C LEU A 117 -0.41 30.18 1.01
N ASP A 118 -1.53 29.68 0.50
CA ASP A 118 -2.52 30.53 -0.15
C ASP A 118 -3.28 31.37 0.89
N VAL A 119 -3.11 32.67 0.82
CA VAL A 119 -3.68 33.64 1.77
C VAL A 119 -4.96 34.31 1.26
N GLY A 120 -5.56 33.82 0.18
CA GLY A 120 -6.78 34.39 -0.40
C GLY A 120 -7.97 34.47 0.55
N LEU A 121 -7.98 33.65 1.63
CA LEU A 121 -9.00 33.66 2.68
C LEU A 121 -8.65 34.49 3.93
N ARG A 122 -7.45 35.10 3.97
CA ARG A 122 -6.96 35.86 5.14
C ARG A 122 -7.89 36.99 5.56
N LYS A 123 -8.46 37.74 4.59
CA LYS A 123 -9.39 38.85 4.87
C LYS A 123 -10.62 38.42 5.66
N SER A 124 -11.08 37.19 5.45
CA SER A 124 -12.25 36.64 6.14
C SER A 124 -11.89 35.95 7.46
N ASN A 125 -10.60 35.63 7.70
CA ASN A 125 -10.13 34.87 8.85
C ASN A 125 -8.77 35.38 9.34
N PRO A 126 -8.62 36.67 9.67
CA PRO A 126 -7.31 37.27 9.91
C PRO A 126 -6.58 36.69 11.13
N GLU A 127 -7.31 36.39 12.21
CA GLU A 127 -6.71 35.88 13.45
C GLU A 127 -6.16 34.45 13.27
N SER A 128 -6.92 33.56 12.61
CA SER A 128 -6.50 32.18 12.32
C SER A 128 -5.24 32.17 11.44
N PHE A 129 -5.21 32.97 10.38
CA PHE A 129 -4.02 33.08 9.53
C PHE A 129 -2.83 33.61 10.28
N GLN A 130 -3.00 34.66 11.12
CA GLN A 130 -1.88 35.25 11.88
C GLN A 130 -1.30 34.23 12.86
N HIS A 131 -2.16 33.49 13.56
CA HIS A 131 -1.74 32.44 14.48
C HIS A 131 -0.83 31.39 13.80
N ILE A 132 -1.24 30.88 12.63
CA ILE A 132 -0.46 29.88 11.90
C ILE A 132 0.83 30.45 11.31
N ILE A 133 0.80 31.69 10.81
CA ILE A 133 2.00 32.36 10.32
C ILE A 133 3.03 32.53 11.45
N ASP A 134 2.60 32.87 12.65
CA ASP A 134 3.48 33.02 13.82
C ASP A 134 4.07 31.65 14.20
N GLN A 135 3.28 30.57 14.21
CA GLN A 135 3.80 29.21 14.44
C GLN A 135 4.84 28.77 13.40
N VAL A 136 4.62 29.10 12.11
CA VAL A 136 5.57 28.80 11.03
C VAL A 136 6.90 29.52 11.27
N LYS A 137 6.83 30.80 11.66
CA LYS A 137 8.02 31.62 11.94
C LYS A 137 8.75 31.14 13.19
N GLU A 138 8.03 30.80 14.27
CA GLU A 138 8.62 30.29 15.50
C GLU A 138 9.41 29.00 15.28
N ARG A 139 8.96 28.16 14.34
CA ARG A 139 9.66 26.93 13.93
C ARG A 139 10.81 27.17 12.95
N GLY A 140 11.00 28.40 12.49
CA GLY A 140 12.07 28.77 11.56
C GLY A 140 11.88 28.29 10.13
N TYR A 141 10.65 27.94 9.74
CA TYR A 141 10.36 27.53 8.37
C TYR A 141 10.31 28.71 7.42
N ASP A 142 10.74 28.49 6.17
CA ASP A 142 10.66 29.48 5.09
C ASP A 142 9.22 29.55 4.57
N LEU A 143 8.57 30.72 4.74
CA LEU A 143 7.17 30.96 4.39
C LEU A 143 7.05 31.85 3.16
N VAL A 144 6.44 31.31 2.11
CA VAL A 144 6.00 32.07 0.94
C VAL A 144 4.48 32.18 0.97
N GLU A 145 4.00 33.38 1.23
CA GLU A 145 2.58 33.70 1.15
C GLU A 145 2.23 34.06 -0.29
N PHE A 146 1.15 33.51 -0.83
CA PHE A 146 0.68 33.84 -2.17
C PHE A 146 -0.83 33.96 -2.23
N GLU A 147 -1.33 34.72 -3.19
CA GLU A 147 -2.76 34.85 -3.49
C GLU A 147 -2.96 34.62 -5.00
N ILE A 148 -4.00 33.87 -5.33
CA ILE A 148 -4.36 33.61 -6.73
C ILE A 148 -4.81 34.93 -7.36
N GLY A 149 -4.16 35.33 -8.44
CA GLY A 149 -4.47 36.57 -9.15
C GLY A 149 -5.92 36.65 -9.63
N GLU A 150 -6.47 37.86 -9.72
CA GLU A 150 -7.90 38.12 -9.99
C GLU A 150 -8.41 37.41 -11.24
N THR A 151 -7.68 37.41 -12.34
CA THR A 151 -8.03 36.74 -13.59
C THR A 151 -8.19 35.22 -13.39
N SER A 152 -7.26 34.59 -12.68
CA SER A 152 -7.32 33.16 -12.38
C SER A 152 -8.46 32.84 -11.40
N ALA A 153 -8.69 33.70 -10.41
CA ALA A 153 -9.79 33.56 -9.47
C ALA A 153 -11.16 33.64 -10.16
N MET A 154 -11.33 34.54 -11.12
CA MET A 154 -12.53 34.61 -11.95
C MET A 154 -12.71 33.33 -12.80
N LEU A 155 -11.64 32.81 -13.36
CA LEU A 155 -11.68 31.59 -14.17
C LEU A 155 -12.05 30.37 -13.31
N ILE A 156 -11.45 30.20 -12.13
CA ILE A 156 -11.78 29.17 -11.15
C ILE A 156 -13.26 29.25 -10.76
N LYS A 157 -13.77 30.46 -10.46
CA LYS A 157 -15.17 30.68 -10.13
C LYS A 157 -16.10 30.27 -11.29
N SER A 158 -15.74 30.59 -12.54
CA SER A 158 -16.52 30.24 -13.72
C SER A 158 -16.61 28.74 -13.97
N LEU A 159 -15.55 27.99 -13.62
CA LEU A 159 -15.46 26.55 -13.75
C LEU A 159 -16.00 25.81 -12.52
N ASN A 160 -16.17 26.50 -11.39
CA ASN A 160 -16.37 25.92 -10.06
C ASN A 160 -15.32 24.83 -9.71
N SER A 161 -14.11 24.96 -10.26
CA SER A 161 -13.00 23.99 -10.13
C SER A 161 -11.70 24.57 -10.69
N GLY A 162 -10.58 23.81 -10.60
CA GLY A 162 -9.33 24.16 -11.28
C GLY A 162 -8.29 24.88 -10.40
N LYS A 163 -8.59 25.14 -9.11
CA LYS A 163 -7.60 25.68 -8.17
C LYS A 163 -6.35 24.79 -8.08
N ASN A 164 -6.55 23.47 -8.13
CA ASN A 164 -5.48 22.48 -8.16
C ASN A 164 -4.54 22.62 -9.37
N LEU A 165 -5.05 23.06 -10.53
CA LEU A 165 -4.21 23.26 -11.72
C LEU A 165 -3.30 24.49 -11.56
N TYR A 166 -3.77 25.54 -10.89
CA TYR A 166 -2.92 26.68 -10.55
C TYR A 166 -1.77 26.27 -9.62
N TYR A 167 -2.07 25.45 -8.59
CA TYR A 167 -1.06 24.93 -7.68
C TYR A 167 -0.09 23.96 -8.37
N LEU A 168 -0.61 23.14 -9.28
CA LEU A 168 0.20 22.28 -10.14
C LEU A 168 1.23 23.12 -10.93
N GLY A 169 0.83 24.26 -11.48
CA GLY A 169 1.72 25.18 -12.18
C GLY A 169 2.84 25.71 -11.28
N ILE A 170 2.49 26.15 -10.07
CA ILE A 170 3.48 26.61 -9.08
C ILE A 170 4.51 25.50 -8.79
N LEU A 171 4.05 24.29 -8.47
CA LEU A 171 4.92 23.17 -8.12
C LEU A 171 5.77 22.72 -9.33
N ALA A 172 5.17 22.62 -10.51
CA ALA A 172 5.91 22.28 -11.73
C ALA A 172 7.09 23.23 -11.96
N ARG A 173 6.88 24.53 -11.77
CA ARG A 173 7.94 25.52 -11.95
C ARG A 173 9.00 25.45 -10.83
N ILE A 174 8.61 25.22 -9.59
CA ILE A 174 9.54 25.02 -8.48
C ILE A 174 10.44 23.82 -8.74
N TYR A 175 9.87 22.71 -9.23
CA TYR A 175 10.61 21.47 -9.54
C TYR A 175 11.23 21.46 -10.94
N ASN A 176 11.35 22.62 -11.58
CA ASN A 176 11.97 22.82 -12.87
C ASN A 176 11.43 21.90 -13.99
N LEU A 177 10.15 21.48 -13.88
CA LEU A 177 9.43 20.73 -14.90
C LEU A 177 8.93 21.72 -15.97
N THR A 178 9.13 21.41 -17.24
CA THR A 178 8.68 22.29 -18.33
C THR A 178 7.21 22.08 -18.66
N CYS A 179 6.57 23.07 -19.27
CA CYS A 179 5.16 22.96 -19.71
C CYS A 179 4.98 21.81 -20.71
N GLU A 180 5.96 21.55 -21.55
CA GLU A 180 5.96 20.48 -22.56
C GLU A 180 5.91 19.09 -21.92
N LEU A 181 6.42 18.92 -20.70
CA LEU A 181 6.34 17.67 -19.93
C LEU A 181 5.00 17.53 -19.20
N VAL A 182 4.46 18.63 -18.65
CA VAL A 182 3.27 18.59 -17.78
C VAL A 182 1.97 18.59 -18.58
N GLU A 183 1.85 19.40 -19.64
CA GLU A 183 0.58 19.55 -20.38
C GLU A 183 0.06 18.24 -21.01
N PRO A 184 0.88 17.34 -21.55
CA PRO A 184 0.43 16.04 -22.01
C PRO A 184 -0.20 15.20 -20.91
N GLU A 185 0.33 15.24 -19.68
CA GLU A 185 -0.23 14.50 -18.55
C GLU A 185 -1.55 15.13 -18.06
N ILE A 186 -1.68 16.46 -18.09
CA ILE A 186 -2.98 17.13 -17.85
C ILE A 186 -4.02 16.63 -18.86
N ARG A 187 -3.67 16.56 -20.15
CA ARG A 187 -4.59 16.08 -21.20
C ARG A 187 -4.99 14.61 -21.02
N LYS A 188 -4.06 13.74 -20.60
CA LYS A 188 -4.33 12.33 -20.30
C LYS A 188 -5.30 12.17 -19.12
N VAL A 189 -5.01 12.83 -17.99
CA VAL A 189 -5.82 12.74 -16.78
C VAL A 189 -7.24 13.31 -17.00
N PHE A 190 -7.36 14.34 -17.81
CA PHE A 190 -8.64 15.01 -18.11
C PHE A 190 -9.18 14.69 -19.50
N SER A 191 -8.79 13.56 -20.10
CA SER A 191 -9.20 13.16 -21.46
C SER A 191 -10.71 13.09 -21.72
N LYS A 192 -11.52 12.94 -20.66
CA LYS A 192 -12.98 12.89 -20.73
C LYS A 192 -13.65 14.29 -20.67
N LEU A 193 -12.88 15.36 -20.42
CA LEU A 193 -13.43 16.70 -20.36
C LEU A 193 -13.63 17.29 -21.76
N PRO A 194 -14.68 18.15 -21.96
CA PRO A 194 -14.81 18.96 -23.16
C PRO A 194 -13.57 19.85 -23.37
N GLU A 195 -13.19 20.06 -24.63
CA GLU A 195 -11.94 20.78 -24.99
C GLU A 195 -11.91 22.23 -24.45
N ASP A 196 -13.05 22.91 -24.39
CA ASP A 196 -13.15 24.26 -23.83
C ASP A 196 -12.82 24.31 -22.32
N LYS A 197 -13.21 23.28 -21.56
CA LYS A 197 -12.86 23.14 -20.14
C LYS A 197 -11.40 22.75 -19.98
N LEU A 198 -10.92 21.85 -20.81
CA LEU A 198 -9.52 21.43 -20.80
C LEU A 198 -8.58 22.60 -21.10
N ALA A 199 -8.90 23.43 -22.11
CA ALA A 199 -8.14 24.64 -22.44
C ALA A 199 -8.08 25.62 -21.25
N LYS A 200 -9.20 25.82 -20.54
CA LYS A 200 -9.22 26.65 -19.32
C LYS A 200 -8.37 26.07 -18.19
N ASN A 201 -8.37 24.76 -18.02
CA ASN A 201 -7.51 24.07 -17.06
C ASN A 201 -6.02 24.28 -17.39
N ILE A 202 -5.63 24.16 -18.65
CA ILE A 202 -4.26 24.45 -19.11
C ILE A 202 -3.90 25.92 -18.88
N THR A 203 -4.83 26.84 -19.10
CA THR A 203 -4.64 28.26 -18.80
C THR A 203 -4.36 28.49 -17.31
N LEU A 204 -5.12 27.85 -16.42
CA LEU A 204 -4.88 27.93 -14.98
C LEU A 204 -3.51 27.36 -14.58
N PHE A 205 -3.12 26.24 -15.16
CA PHE A 205 -1.77 25.67 -14.96
C PHE A 205 -0.69 26.66 -15.36
N ARG A 206 -0.76 27.21 -16.57
CA ARG A 206 0.22 28.20 -17.06
C ARG A 206 0.28 29.45 -16.18
N ASN A 207 -0.85 29.98 -15.74
CA ASN A 207 -0.90 31.13 -14.85
C ASN A 207 -0.19 30.87 -13.51
N GLY A 208 -0.33 29.65 -12.94
CA GLY A 208 0.40 29.24 -11.75
C GLY A 208 1.90 29.08 -12.00
N TYR A 209 2.26 28.56 -13.17
CA TYR A 209 3.65 28.41 -13.61
C TYR A 209 4.35 29.78 -13.75
N ASP A 210 3.70 30.74 -14.45
CA ASP A 210 4.20 32.09 -14.64
C ASP A 210 4.26 32.88 -13.30
N TYR A 211 3.29 32.62 -12.41
CA TYR A 211 3.34 33.17 -11.06
C TYR A 211 4.62 32.73 -10.34
N ALA A 212 4.90 31.44 -10.32
CA ALA A 212 6.10 30.91 -9.66
C ALA A 212 7.37 31.39 -10.34
N ASP A 213 7.37 31.58 -11.66
CA ASP A 213 8.52 32.09 -12.39
C ASP A 213 8.90 33.53 -11.99
N THR A 214 7.90 34.33 -11.67
CA THR A 214 8.08 35.75 -11.32
C THR A 214 8.21 36.03 -9.82
N HIS A 215 7.70 35.16 -8.95
CA HIS A 215 7.58 35.47 -7.50
C HIS A 215 8.35 34.51 -6.59
N ILE A 216 8.79 33.33 -7.08
CA ILE A 216 9.50 32.36 -6.27
C ILE A 216 10.97 32.32 -6.67
N SER A 217 11.85 32.56 -5.69
CA SER A 217 13.27 32.78 -5.89
C SER A 217 14.14 31.51 -5.93
N TYR A 218 13.55 30.33 -5.87
CA TYR A 218 14.28 29.06 -5.87
C TYR A 218 13.66 28.05 -6.85
N ARG A 219 14.50 27.14 -7.32
CA ARG A 219 14.11 25.96 -8.11
C ARG A 219 14.80 24.74 -7.54
N ILE A 220 14.13 23.62 -7.57
CA ILE A 220 14.66 22.32 -7.14
C ILE A 220 14.79 21.46 -8.41
N GLU A 221 15.97 20.94 -8.65
CA GLU A 221 16.25 20.05 -9.76
C GLU A 221 16.63 18.68 -9.23
N ILE A 222 15.89 17.66 -9.67
CA ILE A 222 16.25 16.25 -9.50
C ILE A 222 16.86 15.78 -10.81
N ALA A 223 18.00 15.07 -10.73
CA ALA A 223 18.63 14.56 -11.93
C ALA A 223 17.68 13.59 -12.66
N MET A 224 17.39 13.90 -13.92
CA MET A 224 16.52 13.07 -14.75
C MET A 224 17.36 11.97 -15.37
N ALA A 225 17.01 10.69 -15.12
CA ALA A 225 17.71 9.53 -15.66
C ALA A 225 17.42 9.26 -17.15
N GLY A 226 16.53 10.04 -17.77
CA GLY A 226 15.99 9.79 -19.10
C GLY A 226 14.65 9.06 -19.05
N SER A 227 14.23 8.42 -20.15
CA SER A 227 12.99 7.65 -20.16
C SER A 227 13.14 6.37 -19.35
N HIS A 228 12.14 6.02 -18.56
CA HIS A 228 11.99 4.71 -17.93
C HIS A 228 11.51 3.68 -18.99
N GLU A 229 12.35 3.39 -19.99
CA GLU A 229 12.00 2.40 -21.01
C GLU A 229 11.82 1.02 -20.36
N GLY A 230 10.70 0.37 -20.62
CA GLY A 230 10.36 -0.91 -20.01
C GLY A 230 9.78 -0.80 -18.58
N GLN A 231 9.57 0.41 -18.06
CA GLN A 231 8.95 0.64 -16.76
C GLN A 231 7.55 1.24 -16.89
N ILE A 232 6.75 1.09 -15.85
CA ILE A 232 5.40 1.67 -15.73
C ILE A 232 5.22 2.35 -14.38
N LEU A 233 4.36 3.34 -14.35
CA LEU A 233 3.86 3.96 -13.12
C LEU A 233 2.50 3.36 -12.79
N ILE A 234 2.38 2.69 -11.64
CA ILE A 234 1.15 1.98 -11.24
C ILE A 234 1.00 2.00 -9.72
N ASP A 235 -0.24 1.93 -9.22
CA ASP A 235 -0.54 1.75 -7.80
C ASP A 235 -0.80 0.27 -7.45
N GLY A 236 -0.73 -0.06 -6.14
CA GLY A 236 -0.87 -1.43 -5.68
C GLY A 236 -2.21 -2.08 -6.00
N ASN A 237 -3.33 -1.36 -5.89
CA ASN A 237 -4.65 -1.91 -6.23
C ASN A 237 -4.81 -2.17 -7.73
N SER A 238 -4.26 -1.29 -8.57
CA SER A 238 -4.23 -1.48 -10.02
C SER A 238 -3.34 -2.67 -10.41
N ALA A 239 -2.19 -2.83 -9.75
CA ALA A 239 -1.29 -3.97 -9.94
C ALA A 239 -1.96 -5.30 -9.49
N LEU A 240 -2.64 -5.32 -8.32
CA LEU A 240 -3.46 -6.46 -7.88
C LEU A 240 -4.52 -6.83 -8.92
N SER A 241 -5.23 -5.82 -9.45
CA SER A 241 -6.27 -6.04 -10.46
C SER A 241 -5.71 -6.65 -11.75
N ALA A 242 -4.57 -6.15 -12.22
CA ALA A 242 -3.87 -6.71 -13.38
C ALA A 242 -3.40 -8.16 -13.10
N GLY A 243 -2.83 -8.41 -11.91
CA GLY A 243 -2.41 -9.74 -11.49
C GLY A 243 -3.56 -10.74 -11.38
N ILE A 244 -4.75 -10.31 -10.94
CA ILE A 244 -5.96 -11.15 -10.91
C ILE A 244 -6.33 -11.62 -12.32
N VAL A 245 -6.29 -10.71 -13.30
CA VAL A 245 -6.56 -11.03 -14.71
C VAL A 245 -5.52 -12.01 -15.25
N ASP A 246 -4.24 -11.70 -15.06
CA ASP A 246 -3.10 -12.45 -15.59
C ASP A 246 -2.97 -13.84 -14.92
N ALA A 247 -3.28 -13.94 -13.63
CA ALA A 247 -3.38 -15.22 -12.93
C ALA A 247 -4.54 -16.11 -13.41
N GLY A 248 -5.31 -15.72 -14.42
CA GLY A 248 -6.42 -16.49 -14.98
C GLY A 248 -7.62 -16.67 -14.04
N ILE A 249 -7.76 -15.81 -13.02
CA ILE A 249 -8.96 -15.74 -12.18
C ILE A 249 -10.08 -15.15 -13.03
N LYS A 250 -11.30 -15.70 -12.95
CA LYS A 250 -12.43 -15.32 -13.83
C LYS A 250 -13.64 -14.77 -13.08
N PHE A 251 -13.67 -14.89 -11.76
CA PHE A 251 -14.78 -14.37 -10.96
C PHE A 251 -14.28 -13.61 -9.74
N MET A 252 -14.74 -12.37 -9.59
CA MET A 252 -14.53 -11.54 -8.42
C MET A 252 -15.87 -11.24 -7.77
N SER A 253 -16.01 -11.54 -6.46
CA SER A 253 -17.18 -11.11 -5.71
C SER A 253 -16.74 -10.33 -4.47
N GLY A 254 -17.34 -9.14 -4.26
CA GLY A 254 -16.96 -8.26 -3.17
C GLY A 254 -18.10 -7.37 -2.69
N TYR A 255 -17.92 -6.78 -1.51
CA TYR A 255 -18.73 -5.69 -0.98
C TYR A 255 -17.84 -4.46 -0.79
N PRO A 256 -18.28 -3.26 -1.20
CA PRO A 256 -17.43 -2.07 -1.18
C PRO A 256 -16.95 -1.69 0.23
N ILE A 257 -15.65 -1.64 0.42
CA ILE A 257 -14.99 -1.20 1.64
C ILE A 257 -13.61 -0.58 1.32
N THR A 258 -13.30 0.57 1.91
CA THR A 258 -11.97 1.21 1.76
C THR A 258 -10.91 0.41 2.52
N PRO A 259 -9.69 0.16 1.92
CA PRO A 259 -9.22 0.57 0.60
C PRO A 259 -9.46 -0.47 -0.51
N ALA A 260 -10.11 -1.60 -0.23
CA ALA A 260 -10.29 -2.73 -1.14
C ALA A 260 -11.20 -2.46 -2.34
N SER A 261 -12.13 -1.50 -2.24
CA SER A 261 -13.11 -1.20 -3.31
C SER A 261 -12.48 -0.86 -4.65
N THR A 262 -11.28 -0.28 -4.66
CA THR A 262 -10.59 0.12 -5.91
C THR A 262 -10.26 -1.08 -6.77
N VAL A 263 -9.88 -2.24 -6.18
CA VAL A 263 -9.66 -3.49 -6.94
C VAL A 263 -10.92 -3.90 -7.69
N MET A 264 -12.07 -3.91 -7.00
CA MET A 264 -13.36 -4.25 -7.60
C MET A 264 -13.76 -3.28 -8.71
N HIS A 265 -13.55 -1.96 -8.49
CA HIS A 265 -13.89 -0.93 -9.48
C HIS A 265 -13.00 -1.01 -10.73
N THR A 266 -11.70 -1.26 -10.56
CA THR A 266 -10.75 -1.43 -11.66
C THR A 266 -11.14 -2.65 -12.51
N LEU A 267 -11.41 -3.78 -11.88
CA LEU A 267 -11.86 -4.99 -12.57
C LEU A 267 -13.21 -4.79 -13.28
N ALA A 268 -14.15 -4.06 -12.67
CA ALA A 268 -15.46 -3.80 -13.29
C ALA A 268 -15.36 -3.07 -14.64
N GLY A 269 -14.27 -2.31 -14.87
CA GLY A 269 -14.03 -1.62 -16.14
C GLY A 269 -13.68 -2.56 -17.30
N ASP A 270 -12.78 -3.50 -17.06
CA ASP A 270 -12.11 -4.23 -18.14
C ASP A 270 -12.22 -5.76 -18.04
N PHE A 271 -12.61 -6.32 -16.90
CA PHE A 271 -12.55 -7.76 -16.63
C PHE A 271 -13.34 -8.61 -17.62
N ALA A 272 -14.47 -8.11 -18.11
CA ALA A 272 -15.30 -8.79 -19.11
C ALA A 272 -14.56 -9.03 -20.44
N ALA A 273 -13.63 -8.12 -20.83
CA ALA A 273 -12.82 -8.28 -22.03
C ALA A 273 -11.85 -9.48 -21.93
N TYR A 274 -11.50 -9.88 -20.71
CA TYR A 274 -10.66 -11.05 -20.41
C TYR A 274 -11.47 -12.29 -19.98
N GLY A 275 -12.79 -12.30 -20.24
CA GLY A 275 -13.69 -13.40 -19.88
C GLY A 275 -14.00 -13.51 -18.40
N GLY A 276 -13.75 -12.45 -17.63
CA GLY A 276 -14.04 -12.37 -16.20
C GLY A 276 -15.38 -11.68 -15.89
N MET A 277 -15.84 -11.84 -14.64
CA MET A 277 -17.06 -11.22 -14.14
C MET A 277 -16.84 -10.66 -12.74
N VAL A 278 -17.31 -9.42 -12.50
CA VAL A 278 -17.37 -8.81 -11.17
C VAL A 278 -18.80 -8.88 -10.65
N HIS A 279 -18.96 -9.37 -9.43
CA HIS A 279 -20.23 -9.41 -8.71
C HIS A 279 -20.14 -8.57 -7.44
N GLN A 280 -20.92 -7.50 -7.37
CA GLN A 280 -21.11 -6.75 -6.13
C GLN A 280 -22.23 -7.42 -5.32
N ALA A 281 -21.86 -8.01 -4.19
CA ALA A 281 -22.79 -8.65 -3.27
C ALA A 281 -23.46 -7.63 -2.34
N GLU A 282 -24.53 -8.04 -1.66
CA GLU A 282 -25.22 -7.23 -0.65
C GLU A 282 -24.45 -7.06 0.66
N ASP A 283 -23.53 -7.99 0.97
CA ASP A 283 -22.64 -7.95 2.13
C ASP A 283 -21.40 -8.85 1.92
N GLU A 284 -20.49 -8.86 2.90
CA GLU A 284 -19.26 -9.64 2.84
C GLU A 284 -19.50 -11.15 2.94
N ILE A 285 -20.56 -11.58 3.62
CA ILE A 285 -20.92 -13.00 3.79
C ILE A 285 -21.38 -13.56 2.46
N ALA A 286 -22.28 -12.87 1.78
CA ALA A 286 -22.73 -13.21 0.43
C ALA A 286 -21.58 -13.20 -0.58
N ALA A 287 -20.66 -12.23 -0.48
CA ALA A 287 -19.50 -12.12 -1.36
C ALA A 287 -18.59 -13.35 -1.27
N VAL A 288 -18.20 -13.79 -0.07
CA VAL A 288 -17.32 -14.94 0.10
C VAL A 288 -18.04 -16.25 -0.26
N GLY A 289 -19.35 -16.36 0.04
CA GLY A 289 -20.17 -17.49 -0.35
C GLY A 289 -20.24 -17.68 -1.87
N ALA A 290 -20.38 -16.58 -2.62
CA ALA A 290 -20.38 -16.60 -4.09
C ALA A 290 -19.02 -17.09 -4.65
N VAL A 291 -17.89 -16.65 -4.07
CA VAL A 291 -16.53 -17.09 -4.46
C VAL A 291 -16.35 -18.60 -4.22
N ILE A 292 -16.76 -19.11 -3.06
CA ILE A 292 -16.71 -20.54 -2.75
C ILE A 292 -17.57 -21.33 -3.73
N GLY A 293 -18.78 -20.84 -4.04
CA GLY A 293 -19.67 -21.45 -5.02
C GLY A 293 -19.07 -21.49 -6.43
N ALA A 294 -18.42 -20.42 -6.87
CA ALA A 294 -17.76 -20.34 -8.16
C ALA A 294 -16.57 -21.33 -8.24
N TYR A 295 -15.71 -21.38 -7.22
CA TYR A 295 -14.64 -22.38 -7.15
C TYR A 295 -15.18 -23.83 -7.11
N PHE A 296 -16.25 -24.06 -6.36
CA PHE A 296 -16.91 -25.37 -6.37
C PHE A 296 -17.41 -25.74 -7.78
N GLY A 297 -17.89 -24.76 -8.54
CA GLY A 297 -18.27 -24.89 -9.95
C GLY A 297 -17.11 -25.01 -10.94
N GLY A 298 -15.86 -24.92 -10.47
CA GLY A 298 -14.65 -25.02 -11.30
C GLY A 298 -14.16 -23.70 -11.88
N THR A 299 -14.66 -22.56 -11.39
CA THR A 299 -14.22 -21.23 -11.84
C THR A 299 -13.26 -20.61 -10.83
N PRO A 300 -11.99 -20.35 -11.18
CA PRO A 300 -11.06 -19.62 -10.30
C PRO A 300 -11.60 -18.25 -9.88
N SER A 301 -11.59 -17.98 -8.57
CA SER A 301 -12.37 -16.88 -8.00
C SER A 301 -11.65 -16.21 -6.84
N ILE A 302 -11.99 -14.94 -6.57
CA ILE A 302 -11.37 -14.14 -5.53
C ILE A 302 -12.36 -13.18 -4.88
N THR A 303 -12.16 -12.87 -3.58
CA THR A 303 -12.85 -11.77 -2.89
C THR A 303 -11.84 -10.81 -2.32
N CYS A 304 -12.20 -9.52 -2.25
CA CYS A 304 -11.41 -8.48 -1.65
C CYS A 304 -12.20 -7.82 -0.51
N THR A 305 -11.52 -7.48 0.61
CA THR A 305 -12.13 -6.87 1.77
C THR A 305 -11.08 -6.12 2.60
N SER A 306 -11.46 -5.65 3.78
CA SER A 306 -10.62 -5.08 4.83
C SER A 306 -11.02 -5.69 6.18
N GLY A 307 -10.27 -5.44 7.23
CA GLY A 307 -10.46 -6.04 8.57
C GLY A 307 -11.92 -6.24 9.04
N PRO A 308 -12.81 -5.22 8.98
CA PRO A 308 -14.21 -5.42 9.37
C PRO A 308 -14.93 -6.48 8.53
N GLY A 309 -14.75 -6.47 7.22
CA GLY A 309 -15.38 -7.47 6.35
C GLY A 309 -14.69 -8.84 6.43
N LEU A 310 -13.38 -8.89 6.73
CA LEU A 310 -12.69 -10.14 7.04
C LEU A 310 -13.33 -10.83 8.27
N SER A 311 -13.67 -10.06 9.31
CA SER A 311 -14.37 -10.58 10.49
C SER A 311 -15.68 -11.27 10.15
N LEU A 312 -16.45 -10.73 9.19
CA LEU A 312 -17.69 -11.33 8.71
C LEU A 312 -17.48 -12.58 7.86
N LYS A 313 -16.31 -12.73 7.21
CA LYS A 313 -15.98 -13.88 6.34
C LYS A 313 -15.41 -15.09 7.11
N GLN A 314 -15.06 -14.96 8.40
CA GLN A 314 -14.31 -15.97 9.16
C GLN A 314 -14.92 -17.37 9.13
N GLU A 315 -16.24 -17.48 9.27
CA GLU A 315 -16.92 -18.79 9.23
C GLU A 315 -16.78 -19.46 7.85
N PHE A 316 -17.01 -18.73 6.76
CA PHE A 316 -16.86 -19.25 5.41
C PHE A 316 -15.41 -19.61 5.05
N ILE A 317 -14.43 -18.90 5.57
CA ILE A 317 -13.00 -19.27 5.43
C ILE A 317 -12.77 -20.64 6.10
N GLY A 318 -13.32 -20.86 7.30
CA GLY A 318 -13.31 -22.16 7.97
C GLY A 318 -14.03 -23.25 7.18
N TYR A 319 -15.20 -22.92 6.65
CA TYR A 319 -15.97 -23.83 5.80
C TYR A 319 -15.17 -24.25 4.54
N ALA A 320 -14.50 -23.32 3.85
CA ALA A 320 -13.71 -23.64 2.66
C ALA A 320 -12.59 -24.65 2.96
N ALA A 321 -11.89 -24.48 4.10
CA ALA A 321 -10.86 -25.43 4.55
C ALA A 321 -11.46 -26.81 4.85
N MET A 322 -12.62 -26.85 5.50
CA MET A 322 -13.31 -28.09 5.89
C MET A 322 -13.92 -28.82 4.67
N ALA A 323 -14.46 -28.07 3.73
CA ALA A 323 -15.05 -28.56 2.50
C ALA A 323 -14.01 -28.93 1.43
N GLU A 324 -12.73 -28.54 1.63
CA GLU A 324 -11.64 -28.64 0.65
C GLU A 324 -12.01 -27.95 -0.67
N ILE A 325 -12.47 -26.70 -0.56
CA ILE A 325 -12.76 -25.82 -1.70
C ILE A 325 -11.71 -24.70 -1.70
N PRO A 326 -11.06 -24.43 -2.84
CA PRO A 326 -10.14 -23.29 -2.93
C PRO A 326 -10.82 -21.97 -2.57
N LEU A 327 -10.08 -21.07 -1.94
CA LEU A 327 -10.55 -19.73 -1.61
C LEU A 327 -9.38 -18.76 -1.58
N ILE A 328 -9.49 -17.63 -2.28
CA ILE A 328 -8.54 -16.53 -2.19
C ILE A 328 -9.27 -15.31 -1.62
N VAL A 329 -8.69 -14.74 -0.55
CA VAL A 329 -9.19 -13.51 0.08
C VAL A 329 -8.07 -12.48 0.06
N ILE A 330 -8.33 -11.29 -0.46
CA ILE A 330 -7.45 -10.14 -0.27
C ILE A 330 -7.95 -9.37 0.95
N ASP A 331 -7.08 -9.18 1.94
CA ASP A 331 -7.30 -8.30 3.08
C ASP A 331 -6.44 -7.05 2.94
N ALA A 332 -7.08 -5.96 2.51
CA ALA A 332 -6.46 -4.65 2.43
C ALA A 332 -6.64 -3.94 3.77
N GLN A 333 -5.64 -4.06 4.63
CA GLN A 333 -5.70 -3.61 6.02
C GLN A 333 -5.82 -2.10 6.14
N ARG A 334 -6.54 -1.68 7.15
CA ARG A 334 -6.66 -0.28 7.57
C ARG A 334 -6.65 -0.18 9.09
N SER A 335 -6.42 1.02 9.61
CA SER A 335 -6.37 1.23 11.05
C SER A 335 -7.74 1.00 11.70
N GLY A 336 -7.81 0.02 12.60
CA GLY A 336 -8.99 -0.38 13.40
C GLY A 336 -8.92 0.15 14.84
N PRO A 337 -9.73 -0.42 15.78
CA PRO A 337 -10.75 -1.44 15.54
C PRO A 337 -12.03 -0.92 14.90
N SER A 338 -12.90 -1.84 14.42
CA SER A 338 -14.15 -1.53 13.70
C SER A 338 -13.88 -0.64 12.47
N THR A 339 -14.65 0.43 12.27
CA THR A 339 -14.41 1.38 11.19
C THR A 339 -13.08 2.12 11.36
N GLY A 340 -12.72 2.45 12.60
CA GLY A 340 -11.45 3.07 12.98
C GLY A 340 -11.09 4.30 12.16
N MET A 341 -9.94 4.24 11.50
CA MET A 341 -9.47 5.25 10.56
C MET A 341 -9.39 4.64 9.14
N PRO A 342 -10.48 4.64 8.36
CA PRO A 342 -10.61 3.84 7.14
C PRO A 342 -9.62 4.21 6.02
N THR A 343 -9.05 5.41 6.08
CA THR A 343 -8.09 5.93 5.11
C THR A 343 -6.67 6.02 5.67
N LYS A 344 -6.36 5.19 6.67
CA LYS A 344 -5.06 5.11 7.33
C LYS A 344 -4.53 3.69 7.36
N THR A 345 -3.21 3.54 7.21
CA THR A 345 -2.56 2.24 7.16
C THR A 345 -2.45 1.59 8.53
N ALA A 346 -2.48 0.25 8.57
CA ALA A 346 -2.16 -0.58 9.73
C ALA A 346 -1.82 -2.01 9.28
N GLN A 347 -1.23 -2.79 10.20
CA GLN A 347 -0.90 -4.21 10.03
C GLN A 347 -1.47 -5.04 11.20
N SER A 348 -2.64 -4.63 11.73
CA SER A 348 -3.21 -5.19 12.95
C SER A 348 -4.08 -6.42 12.74
N ASP A 349 -4.41 -6.79 11.50
CA ASP A 349 -5.36 -7.86 11.20
C ASP A 349 -4.70 -9.27 11.20
N LEU A 350 -3.38 -9.36 11.30
CA LEU A 350 -2.63 -10.62 11.28
C LEU A 350 -3.16 -11.68 12.27
N PRO A 351 -3.46 -11.39 13.53
CA PRO A 351 -4.02 -12.40 14.44
C PRO A 351 -5.39 -12.90 13.99
N ALA A 352 -6.24 -12.02 13.46
CA ALA A 352 -7.55 -12.41 12.93
C ALA A 352 -7.41 -13.29 11.68
N VAL A 353 -6.42 -13.01 10.84
CA VAL A 353 -6.12 -13.80 9.63
C VAL A 353 -5.58 -15.19 9.98
N VAL A 354 -4.71 -15.31 10.97
CA VAL A 354 -4.10 -16.59 11.34
C VAL A 354 -5.00 -17.39 12.29
N PHE A 355 -5.56 -16.76 13.33
CA PHE A 355 -6.23 -17.43 14.44
C PHE A 355 -7.71 -17.06 14.63
N GLY A 356 -8.29 -16.19 13.80
CA GLY A 356 -9.64 -15.66 14.01
C GLY A 356 -10.81 -16.63 13.79
N ARG A 357 -10.54 -17.85 13.29
CA ARG A 357 -11.59 -18.86 13.08
C ARG A 357 -11.71 -19.78 14.27
N HIS A 358 -12.91 -20.28 14.50
CA HIS A 358 -13.12 -21.33 15.49
C HIS A 358 -12.54 -22.67 15.02
N GLY A 359 -12.16 -23.54 15.94
CA GLY A 359 -11.56 -24.85 15.67
C GLY A 359 -10.14 -24.80 15.09
N ASP A 360 -9.59 -25.98 14.83
CA ASP A 360 -8.25 -26.14 14.23
C ASP A 360 -8.33 -25.91 12.73
N ASN A 361 -8.13 -24.68 12.32
CA ASN A 361 -8.25 -24.25 10.93
C ASN A 361 -6.88 -24.08 10.26
N THR A 362 -6.83 -24.34 8.96
CA THR A 362 -5.62 -24.19 8.14
C THR A 362 -5.80 -23.07 7.13
N THR A 363 -4.82 -22.17 7.07
CA THR A 363 -4.80 -21.02 6.16
C THR A 363 -3.36 -20.70 5.80
N ILE A 364 -3.11 -20.24 4.58
CA ILE A 364 -1.83 -19.67 4.17
C ILE A 364 -1.98 -18.16 4.11
N VAL A 365 -0.97 -17.44 4.58
CA VAL A 365 -0.96 -15.98 4.60
C VAL A 365 0.24 -15.48 3.81
N LEU A 366 -0.04 -14.86 2.68
CA LEU A 366 0.93 -14.12 1.87
C LEU A 366 0.81 -12.64 2.19
N SER A 367 1.93 -11.93 2.20
CA SER A 367 1.98 -10.49 2.35
C SER A 367 2.68 -9.88 1.14
N VAL A 368 2.16 -8.79 0.62
CA VAL A 368 2.82 -7.99 -0.40
C VAL A 368 3.70 -6.94 0.25
N ALA A 369 4.89 -6.71 -0.28
CA ALA A 369 5.86 -5.75 0.23
C ALA A 369 5.93 -4.47 -0.59
N ASP A 370 5.56 -4.54 -1.86
CA ASP A 370 5.62 -3.46 -2.84
C ASP A 370 4.54 -3.66 -3.92
N VAL A 371 4.50 -2.75 -4.89
CA VAL A 371 3.54 -2.78 -6.01
C VAL A 371 3.78 -3.97 -6.94
N ASP A 372 5.04 -4.41 -7.12
CA ASP A 372 5.37 -5.59 -7.89
C ASP A 372 4.77 -6.86 -7.27
N ASP A 373 4.87 -7.01 -5.96
CA ASP A 373 4.28 -8.14 -5.23
C ASP A 373 2.76 -8.17 -5.37
N CYS A 374 2.11 -6.99 -5.45
CA CYS A 374 0.67 -6.91 -5.70
C CYS A 374 0.26 -7.61 -7.00
N PHE A 375 1.06 -7.46 -8.07
CA PHE A 375 0.78 -8.15 -9.33
C PHE A 375 0.97 -9.66 -9.23
N TYR A 376 2.00 -10.15 -8.56
CA TYR A 376 2.34 -11.58 -8.52
C TYR A 376 1.63 -12.38 -7.41
N ALA A 377 1.11 -11.72 -6.37
CA ALA A 377 0.43 -12.41 -5.26
C ALA A 377 -0.81 -13.23 -5.68
N PRO A 378 -1.70 -12.75 -6.60
CA PRO A 378 -2.81 -13.55 -7.08
C PRO A 378 -2.39 -14.86 -7.75
N HIS A 379 -1.26 -14.90 -8.47
CA HIS A 379 -0.72 -16.11 -9.10
C HIS A 379 -0.29 -17.14 -8.06
N ALA A 380 0.55 -16.71 -7.09
CA ALA A 380 1.00 -17.56 -6.00
C ALA A 380 -0.20 -18.09 -5.17
N ALA A 381 -1.16 -17.21 -4.87
CA ALA A 381 -2.35 -17.58 -4.11
C ALA A 381 -3.22 -18.59 -4.86
N ARG A 382 -3.43 -18.42 -6.18
CA ARG A 382 -4.16 -19.36 -7.01
C ARG A 382 -3.47 -20.73 -7.04
N TYR A 383 -2.15 -20.76 -7.27
CA TYR A 383 -1.38 -21.99 -7.23
C TYR A 383 -1.54 -22.74 -5.90
N LEU A 384 -1.32 -22.05 -4.79
CA LEU A 384 -1.38 -22.63 -3.45
C LEU A 384 -2.78 -23.14 -3.10
N THR A 385 -3.82 -22.31 -3.30
CA THR A 385 -5.18 -22.69 -2.91
C THR A 385 -5.74 -23.82 -3.76
N GLU A 386 -5.46 -23.84 -5.06
CA GLU A 386 -5.94 -24.91 -5.95
C GLU A 386 -5.15 -26.20 -5.76
N LYS A 387 -3.83 -26.15 -5.48
CA LYS A 387 -2.99 -27.32 -5.21
C LYS A 387 -3.35 -27.97 -3.87
N LEU A 388 -3.60 -27.17 -2.84
CA LEU A 388 -3.78 -27.64 -1.46
C LEU A 388 -5.25 -27.76 -1.04
N LYS A 389 -6.18 -27.12 -1.76
CA LYS A 389 -7.60 -27.01 -1.38
C LYS A 389 -7.80 -26.43 0.02
N ILE A 390 -7.05 -25.38 0.34
CA ILE A 390 -7.20 -24.59 1.59
C ILE A 390 -7.21 -23.10 1.26
N PRO A 391 -7.78 -22.26 2.14
CA PRO A 391 -7.81 -20.82 1.94
C PRO A 391 -6.42 -20.19 1.90
N VAL A 392 -6.22 -19.23 1.00
CA VAL A 392 -5.05 -18.36 0.94
C VAL A 392 -5.51 -16.92 1.11
N ILE A 393 -4.90 -16.21 2.05
CA ILE A 393 -5.17 -14.80 2.31
C ILE A 393 -3.98 -13.98 1.88
N ILE A 394 -4.20 -13.01 0.99
CA ILE A 394 -3.21 -12.02 0.57
C ILE A 394 -3.42 -10.78 1.44
N MET A 395 -2.42 -10.42 2.23
CA MET A 395 -2.45 -9.22 3.05
C MET A 395 -1.72 -8.08 2.35
N THR A 396 -2.43 -7.00 2.13
CA THR A 396 -1.91 -5.68 1.79
C THR A 396 -2.36 -4.68 2.85
N ASP A 397 -1.95 -3.43 2.73
CA ASP A 397 -2.41 -2.36 3.61
C ASP A 397 -2.76 -1.10 2.82
N PHE A 398 -3.34 -0.08 3.48
CA PHE A 398 -3.74 1.16 2.84
C PHE A 398 -2.58 1.85 2.12
N GLN A 399 -1.37 1.78 2.67
CA GLN A 399 -0.18 2.38 2.09
C GLN A 399 0.15 1.74 0.74
N ILE A 400 0.44 0.43 0.69
CA ILE A 400 0.77 -0.28 -0.56
C ILE A 400 -0.38 -0.18 -1.56
N ALA A 401 -1.62 -0.37 -1.10
CA ALA A 401 -2.80 -0.37 -1.96
C ALA A 401 -2.96 0.91 -2.79
N ASN A 402 -2.56 2.07 -2.24
CA ASN A 402 -2.78 3.38 -2.86
C ASN A 402 -1.50 4.11 -3.26
N SER A 403 -0.31 3.56 -2.96
CA SER A 403 0.96 4.18 -3.35
C SER A 403 1.25 3.93 -4.81
N PHE A 404 1.67 5.00 -5.51
CA PHE A 404 2.20 4.89 -6.87
C PHE A 404 3.72 4.70 -6.83
N GLU A 405 4.19 3.78 -7.64
CA GLU A 405 5.62 3.50 -7.83
C GLU A 405 5.96 3.36 -9.32
N VAL A 406 7.20 3.69 -9.67
CA VAL A 406 7.78 3.34 -10.96
C VAL A 406 8.41 1.96 -10.82
N VAL A 407 7.86 0.99 -11.53
CA VAL A 407 8.27 -0.42 -11.48
C VAL A 407 8.57 -0.94 -12.88
N ASP A 408 9.35 -2.00 -12.98
CA ASP A 408 9.56 -2.69 -14.25
C ASP A 408 8.23 -3.25 -14.76
N LYS A 409 8.05 -3.23 -16.08
CA LYS A 409 6.86 -3.80 -16.68
C LYS A 409 6.77 -5.29 -16.32
N MET A 410 5.70 -5.67 -15.63
CA MET A 410 5.47 -7.02 -15.19
C MET A 410 5.44 -7.98 -16.39
N ALA A 411 6.05 -9.15 -16.23
CA ALA A 411 5.97 -10.20 -17.23
C ALA A 411 4.59 -10.86 -17.18
N VAL A 412 3.87 -10.79 -18.29
CA VAL A 412 2.55 -11.43 -18.44
C VAL A 412 2.75 -12.94 -18.52
N THR A 413 2.01 -13.70 -17.70
CA THR A 413 2.11 -15.16 -17.62
C THR A 413 0.95 -15.87 -18.31
N GLU A 414 -0.21 -15.21 -18.45
CA GLU A 414 -1.45 -15.78 -19.01
C GLU A 414 -1.76 -17.17 -18.45
N MET A 415 -1.75 -17.29 -17.12
CA MET A 415 -1.83 -18.56 -16.41
C MET A 415 -3.19 -19.25 -16.65
N GLU A 416 -3.23 -20.25 -17.54
CA GLU A 416 -4.44 -21.06 -17.79
C GLU A 416 -4.59 -22.17 -16.75
N ALA A 417 -3.55 -22.96 -16.52
CA ALA A 417 -3.49 -23.99 -15.48
C ALA A 417 -2.57 -23.56 -14.32
N ILE A 418 -2.74 -24.18 -13.15
CA ILE A 418 -1.92 -23.84 -11.98
C ILE A 418 -0.44 -24.21 -12.14
N ASP A 419 -0.14 -25.21 -12.96
CA ASP A 419 1.23 -25.65 -13.21
C ASP A 419 1.96 -24.73 -14.21
N ASP A 420 1.24 -23.82 -14.88
CA ASP A 420 1.83 -22.80 -15.77
C ASP A 420 2.53 -21.68 -14.99
N ILE A 421 2.37 -21.63 -13.65
CA ILE A 421 3.01 -20.61 -12.82
C ILE A 421 4.53 -20.64 -12.99
N PRO A 422 5.17 -19.51 -13.34
CA PRO A 422 6.63 -19.47 -13.44
C PRO A 422 7.30 -19.60 -12.07
N ASP A 423 8.45 -20.26 -12.01
CA ASP A 423 9.19 -20.47 -10.74
C ASP A 423 9.57 -19.13 -10.07
N HIS A 424 9.92 -18.11 -10.86
CA HIS A 424 10.27 -16.79 -10.30
C HIS A 424 9.12 -16.13 -9.54
N VAL A 425 7.86 -16.45 -9.87
CA VAL A 425 6.68 -15.96 -9.14
C VAL A 425 6.60 -16.60 -7.76
N LEU A 426 6.80 -17.90 -7.67
CA LEU A 426 6.83 -18.61 -6.38
C LEU A 426 8.03 -18.17 -5.53
N GLN A 427 9.21 -18.07 -6.14
CA GLN A 427 10.44 -17.61 -5.49
C GLN A 427 10.32 -16.19 -4.93
N ARG A 428 9.50 -15.33 -5.55
CA ARG A 428 9.20 -13.99 -5.03
C ARG A 428 8.58 -14.02 -3.63
N PHE A 429 7.80 -15.07 -3.33
CA PHE A 429 7.22 -15.34 -2.01
C PHE A 429 8.03 -16.35 -1.19
N HIS A 430 9.28 -16.62 -1.60
CA HIS A 430 10.19 -17.60 -0.99
C HIS A 430 9.61 -19.01 -0.97
N ILE A 431 8.87 -19.42 -1.99
CA ILE A 431 8.22 -20.73 -2.09
C ILE A 431 8.86 -21.49 -3.26
N GLU A 432 9.23 -22.75 -3.04
CA GLU A 432 9.52 -23.73 -4.09
C GLU A 432 8.24 -24.42 -4.56
N ARG A 433 8.32 -25.13 -5.68
CA ARG A 433 7.17 -25.93 -6.14
C ARG A 433 6.80 -26.97 -5.11
N LEU A 434 5.49 -27.04 -4.83
CA LEU A 434 4.93 -28.09 -3.98
C LEU A 434 5.06 -29.46 -4.63
N PRO A 435 5.03 -30.56 -3.83
CA PRO A 435 4.96 -31.92 -4.36
C PRO A 435 3.83 -32.09 -5.37
N GLU A 436 4.05 -32.94 -6.39
CA GLU A 436 3.06 -33.20 -7.44
C GLU A 436 1.74 -33.71 -6.85
N THR A 437 1.83 -34.63 -5.88
CA THR A 437 0.67 -35.23 -5.21
C THR A 437 0.55 -34.72 -3.77
N ILE A 438 -0.62 -34.18 -3.44
CA ILE A 438 -1.00 -33.74 -2.09
C ILE A 438 -2.19 -34.59 -1.62
N GLU A 439 -2.07 -35.17 -0.43
CA GLU A 439 -3.16 -35.96 0.17
C GLU A 439 -4.34 -35.06 0.54
N MET A 440 -5.55 -35.48 0.14
CA MET A 440 -6.80 -34.83 0.48
C MET A 440 -7.58 -35.66 1.51
N VAL A 441 -8.44 -34.99 2.29
CA VAL A 441 -9.36 -35.69 3.20
C VAL A 441 -10.36 -36.53 2.40
N LYS A 442 -10.85 -35.97 1.29
CA LYS A 442 -11.80 -36.63 0.37
C LYS A 442 -11.09 -37.01 -0.92
N ASP A 443 -11.26 -38.26 -1.35
CA ASP A 443 -10.64 -38.76 -2.60
C ASP A 443 -11.25 -38.12 -3.84
N ASN A 444 -12.58 -37.90 -3.85
CA ASN A 444 -13.27 -37.29 -4.97
C ASN A 444 -13.26 -35.75 -4.87
N GLN A 445 -12.52 -35.10 -5.76
CA GLN A 445 -12.42 -33.66 -5.92
C GLN A 445 -13.06 -33.13 -7.21
N ALA A 446 -13.87 -33.97 -7.89
CA ALA A 446 -14.49 -33.61 -9.16
C ALA A 446 -15.42 -32.40 -9.04
N ILE A 447 -15.40 -31.54 -10.06
CA ILE A 447 -16.36 -30.44 -10.18
C ILE A 447 -17.75 -30.95 -10.59
N PRO A 448 -18.86 -30.26 -10.25
CA PRO A 448 -20.20 -30.61 -10.66
C PRO A 448 -20.32 -30.77 -12.17
N GLY A 449 -21.05 -31.82 -12.59
CA GLY A 449 -21.23 -32.15 -14.01
C GLY A 449 -20.21 -33.13 -14.59
N THR A 450 -19.12 -33.41 -13.87
CA THR A 450 -18.18 -34.49 -14.28
C THR A 450 -18.86 -35.86 -14.20
N PRO A 451 -18.84 -36.68 -15.25
CA PRO A 451 -19.40 -38.03 -15.22
C PRO A 451 -18.79 -38.85 -14.07
N GLY A 452 -19.62 -39.45 -13.22
CA GLY A 452 -19.17 -40.22 -12.04
C GLY A 452 -18.64 -39.38 -10.89
N GLY A 453 -18.60 -38.05 -11.02
CA GLY A 453 -18.04 -37.13 -10.05
C GLY A 453 -19.02 -36.60 -9.00
N MET A 454 -20.20 -37.20 -8.85
CA MET A 454 -21.15 -36.78 -7.82
C MET A 454 -20.54 -36.97 -6.43
N ARG A 455 -20.56 -35.90 -5.63
CA ARG A 455 -20.02 -35.91 -4.25
C ARG A 455 -20.87 -35.07 -3.31
N ARG A 456 -20.84 -35.44 -2.03
CA ARG A 456 -21.38 -34.57 -0.98
C ARG A 456 -20.35 -33.52 -0.59
N VAL A 457 -20.78 -32.27 -0.44
CA VAL A 457 -20.01 -31.19 0.09
C VAL A 457 -20.72 -30.59 1.30
N SER A 458 -20.06 -30.56 2.44
CA SER A 458 -20.59 -30.00 3.69
C SER A 458 -19.45 -29.56 4.61
N GLY A 459 -19.76 -28.76 5.64
CA GLY A 459 -18.83 -28.38 6.72
C GLY A 459 -18.66 -29.48 7.77
N LEU A 460 -19.30 -30.65 7.63
CA LEU A 460 -19.16 -31.75 8.56
C LEU A 460 -17.88 -32.55 8.29
N ASN A 461 -17.33 -33.20 9.33
CA ASN A 461 -16.22 -34.13 9.14
C ASN A 461 -16.63 -35.34 8.27
N THR A 462 -15.74 -35.77 7.41
CA THR A 462 -16.01 -36.86 6.44
C THR A 462 -14.87 -37.87 6.48
N ASP A 463 -15.17 -39.07 5.98
CA ASP A 463 -14.17 -40.07 5.59
C ASP A 463 -13.58 -39.77 4.20
N ALA A 464 -12.73 -40.67 3.68
CA ALA A 464 -12.12 -40.53 2.37
C ALA A 464 -13.14 -40.58 1.21
N ALA A 465 -14.23 -41.31 1.36
CA ALA A 465 -15.32 -41.38 0.37
C ALA A 465 -16.18 -40.08 0.36
N GLY A 466 -16.00 -39.19 1.34
CA GLY A 466 -16.80 -37.97 1.49
C GLY A 466 -18.09 -38.18 2.28
N GLU A 467 -18.29 -39.34 2.89
CA GLU A 467 -19.43 -39.62 3.74
C GLU A 467 -19.20 -39.08 5.14
N ILE A 468 -20.29 -38.63 5.80
CA ILE A 468 -20.21 -38.04 7.14
C ILE A 468 -19.69 -39.08 8.13
N ALA A 469 -18.62 -38.72 8.87
CA ALA A 469 -17.95 -39.61 9.81
C ALA A 469 -17.69 -38.91 11.16
N TYR A 470 -18.25 -39.47 12.23
CA TYR A 470 -18.11 -38.94 13.58
C TYR A 470 -17.20 -39.78 14.49
N CYS A 471 -16.54 -40.81 13.96
CA CYS A 471 -15.64 -41.61 14.80
C CYS A 471 -14.31 -40.83 15.08
N PRO A 472 -13.70 -41.03 16.27
CA PRO A 472 -12.45 -40.35 16.63
C PRO A 472 -11.33 -40.54 15.62
N ALA A 473 -11.18 -41.71 15.05
CA ALA A 473 -10.14 -42.00 14.06
C ALA A 473 -10.29 -41.20 12.77
N SER A 474 -11.53 -41.03 12.26
CA SER A 474 -11.79 -40.17 11.10
C SER A 474 -11.52 -38.70 11.39
N ALA A 475 -11.90 -38.20 12.56
CA ALA A 475 -11.64 -36.85 12.98
C ALA A 475 -10.13 -36.58 13.06
N GLN A 476 -9.38 -37.46 13.74
CA GLN A 476 -7.92 -37.36 13.86
C GLN A 476 -7.22 -37.36 12.49
N ARG A 477 -7.58 -38.32 11.61
CA ARG A 477 -7.04 -38.39 10.25
C ARG A 477 -7.28 -37.09 9.46
N SER A 478 -8.48 -36.54 9.53
CA SER A 478 -8.83 -35.30 8.83
C SER A 478 -7.99 -34.10 9.29
N HIS A 479 -7.75 -33.97 10.61
CA HIS A 479 -6.88 -32.94 11.17
C HIS A 479 -5.43 -33.13 10.71
N GLU A 480 -4.92 -34.36 10.76
CA GLU A 480 -3.56 -34.67 10.32
C GLU A 480 -3.34 -34.34 8.83
N ILE A 481 -4.28 -34.68 7.96
CA ILE A 481 -4.19 -34.36 6.52
C ILE A 481 -4.17 -32.85 6.32
N ARG A 482 -5.09 -32.10 6.94
CA ARG A 482 -5.12 -30.65 6.82
C ARG A 482 -3.81 -30.00 7.30
N ASN A 483 -3.23 -30.48 8.41
CA ASN A 483 -1.96 -29.96 8.89
C ASN A 483 -0.78 -30.35 7.98
N ARG A 484 -0.76 -31.57 7.42
CA ARG A 484 0.27 -31.97 6.43
C ARG A 484 0.27 -31.09 5.18
N LYS A 485 -0.87 -30.49 4.80
CA LYS A 485 -0.90 -29.51 3.70
C LYS A 485 -0.12 -28.22 4.06
N LEU A 486 -0.21 -27.75 5.31
CA LEU A 486 0.61 -26.64 5.78
C LEU A 486 2.09 -27.02 5.88
N ASP A 487 2.37 -28.25 6.33
CA ASP A 487 3.75 -28.76 6.39
C ASP A 487 4.37 -28.85 5.00
N ALA A 488 3.60 -29.22 3.96
CA ALA A 488 4.09 -29.18 2.59
C ALA A 488 4.54 -27.78 2.18
N VAL A 489 3.82 -26.74 2.61
CA VAL A 489 4.26 -25.34 2.41
C VAL A 489 5.50 -25.02 3.22
N ARG A 490 5.57 -25.39 4.52
CA ARG A 490 6.74 -25.17 5.38
C ARG A 490 8.02 -25.77 4.78
N TYR A 491 7.94 -26.98 4.23
CA TYR A 491 9.08 -27.63 3.56
C TYR A 491 9.47 -26.97 2.23
N ALA A 492 8.52 -26.34 1.55
CA ALA A 492 8.75 -25.61 0.31
C ALA A 492 9.24 -24.16 0.55
N LEU A 493 9.17 -23.66 1.79
CA LEU A 493 9.63 -22.30 2.10
C LEU A 493 11.16 -22.24 2.14
N GLN A 494 11.72 -21.30 1.41
CA GLN A 494 13.12 -20.94 1.40
C GLN A 494 13.46 -19.95 2.54
N GLU A 495 14.76 -19.67 2.72
CA GLU A 495 15.22 -18.62 3.64
C GLU A 495 14.60 -17.26 3.24
N PRO A 496 13.95 -16.54 4.18
CA PRO A 496 13.42 -15.21 3.90
C PRO A 496 14.52 -14.25 3.48
N GLU A 497 14.14 -13.16 2.80
CA GLU A 497 15.09 -12.12 2.38
C GLU A 497 15.81 -11.52 3.59
N ILE A 498 17.12 -11.69 3.64
CA ILE A 498 18.00 -11.09 4.65
C ILE A 498 18.91 -10.09 3.96
N PHE A 499 18.88 -8.83 4.42
CA PHE A 499 19.75 -7.77 3.95
C PHE A 499 20.69 -7.31 5.05
N GLY A 500 21.99 -7.37 4.76
CA GLY A 500 23.07 -7.13 5.70
C GLY A 500 23.77 -8.41 6.16
N PRO A 501 24.68 -8.29 7.16
CA PRO A 501 25.49 -9.43 7.64
C PRO A 501 24.62 -10.50 8.32
N LYS A 502 24.88 -11.78 8.01
CA LYS A 502 24.15 -12.91 8.58
C LYS A 502 24.52 -13.24 10.04
N ASP A 503 25.50 -12.54 10.58
CA ASP A 503 26.05 -12.67 11.94
C ASP A 503 26.10 -11.32 12.68
N ALA A 504 25.24 -10.39 12.32
CA ALA A 504 25.12 -9.10 12.99
C ALA A 504 24.64 -9.25 14.46
N ASP A 505 24.87 -8.23 15.29
CA ASP A 505 24.42 -8.24 16.68
C ASP A 505 22.90 -8.11 16.80
N LEU A 506 22.28 -7.36 15.89
CA LEU A 506 20.85 -7.08 15.87
C LEU A 506 20.23 -7.53 14.56
N LEU A 507 19.07 -8.22 14.63
CA LEU A 507 18.20 -8.48 13.49
C LEU A 507 16.91 -7.70 13.64
N VAL A 508 16.57 -6.87 12.64
CA VAL A 508 15.29 -6.17 12.54
C VAL A 508 14.38 -6.95 11.61
N VAL A 509 13.24 -7.41 12.11
CA VAL A 509 12.29 -8.20 11.32
C VAL A 509 11.01 -7.41 11.04
N GLY A 510 10.44 -7.59 9.85
CA GLY A 510 9.18 -6.96 9.46
C GLY A 510 8.46 -7.70 8.34
N TRP A 511 7.31 -7.19 7.93
CA TRP A 511 6.46 -7.70 6.88
C TRP A 511 5.68 -6.59 6.19
N GLY A 512 5.04 -6.88 5.04
CA GLY A 512 4.20 -5.91 4.33
C GLY A 512 4.97 -4.64 3.96
N SER A 513 4.35 -3.48 4.12
CA SER A 513 4.90 -2.17 3.79
C SER A 513 6.14 -1.75 4.59
N ALA A 514 6.56 -2.53 5.61
CA ALA A 514 7.78 -2.23 6.37
C ALA A 514 9.08 -2.56 5.62
N ARG A 515 9.07 -3.31 4.49
CA ARG A 515 10.27 -3.82 3.80
C ARG A 515 11.28 -2.73 3.45
N ASP A 516 10.89 -1.79 2.63
CA ASP A 516 11.83 -0.79 2.10
C ASP A 516 12.20 0.26 3.16
N ILE A 517 11.36 0.43 4.16
CA ILE A 517 11.65 1.25 5.33
C ILE A 517 12.77 0.62 6.17
N ILE A 518 12.68 -0.68 6.46
CA ILE A 518 13.71 -1.42 7.20
C ILE A 518 15.00 -1.47 6.37
N HIS A 519 14.90 -1.74 5.07
CA HIS A 519 16.05 -1.78 4.16
C HIS A 519 16.82 -0.46 4.14
N GLU A 520 16.13 0.68 4.00
CA GLU A 520 16.74 2.01 4.03
C GLU A 520 17.39 2.30 5.41
N ALA A 521 16.69 1.99 6.50
CA ALA A 521 17.22 2.19 7.86
C ALA A 521 18.47 1.35 8.15
N VAL A 522 18.44 0.05 7.78
CA VAL A 522 19.58 -0.86 7.94
C VAL A 522 20.76 -0.41 7.08
N SER A 523 20.52 0.01 5.83
CA SER A 523 21.57 0.52 4.94
C SER A 523 22.25 1.75 5.55
N VAL A 524 21.47 2.70 6.07
CA VAL A 524 22.02 3.89 6.76
C VAL A 524 22.78 3.49 8.03
N ALA A 525 22.26 2.56 8.82
CA ALA A 525 22.92 2.08 10.04
C ALA A 525 24.29 1.44 9.71
N GLN A 526 24.38 0.65 8.63
CA GLN A 526 25.62 0.03 8.18
C GLN A 526 26.66 1.06 7.73
N THR A 527 26.26 2.17 7.06
CA THR A 527 27.21 3.26 6.76
C THR A 527 27.81 3.89 8.02
N ARG A 528 27.09 3.80 9.16
CA ARG A 528 27.53 4.23 10.49
C ARG A 528 28.28 3.12 11.25
N LYS A 529 28.57 1.99 10.59
CA LYS A 529 29.27 0.81 11.16
C LYS A 529 28.50 0.15 12.30
N LEU A 530 27.19 0.25 12.35
CA LEU A 530 26.35 -0.47 13.29
C LEU A 530 26.18 -1.93 12.83
N SER A 531 26.28 -2.88 13.77
CA SER A 531 26.18 -4.32 13.50
C SER A 531 24.71 -4.76 13.45
N VAL A 532 24.07 -4.54 12.30
CA VAL A 532 22.64 -4.80 12.11
C VAL A 532 22.33 -5.43 10.76
N ALA A 533 21.36 -6.34 10.75
CA ALA A 533 20.74 -6.90 9.55
C ALA A 533 19.23 -6.71 9.60
N GLY A 534 18.58 -6.81 8.44
CA GLY A 534 17.14 -6.83 8.31
C GLY A 534 16.64 -8.13 7.72
N LEU A 535 15.41 -8.53 8.06
CA LEU A 535 14.71 -9.68 7.49
C LEU A 535 13.27 -9.30 7.22
N HIS A 536 12.74 -9.70 6.07
CA HIS A 536 11.37 -9.43 5.67
C HIS A 536 10.61 -10.71 5.31
N PHE A 537 9.36 -10.81 5.80
CA PHE A 537 8.47 -11.93 5.49
C PHE A 537 7.47 -11.57 4.39
N LYS A 538 7.46 -12.32 3.29
CA LYS A 538 6.40 -12.29 2.25
C LYS A 538 5.41 -13.44 2.41
N THR A 539 5.85 -14.61 2.86
CA THR A 539 4.98 -15.64 3.42
C THR A 539 5.02 -15.51 4.94
N VAL A 540 3.91 -15.05 5.53
CA VAL A 540 3.84 -14.73 6.96
C VAL A 540 3.34 -15.93 7.76
N TYR A 541 2.54 -16.81 7.14
CA TYR A 541 2.08 -18.04 7.74
C TYR A 541 1.79 -19.12 6.68
N PRO A 542 2.27 -20.37 6.84
CA PRO A 542 3.18 -20.81 7.91
C PRO A 542 4.58 -20.19 7.78
N LEU A 543 5.33 -20.18 8.87
CA LEU A 543 6.73 -19.76 8.85
C LEU A 543 7.65 -20.88 8.37
N PRO A 544 8.81 -20.56 7.76
CA PRO A 544 9.79 -21.56 7.34
C PRO A 544 10.40 -22.29 8.53
N LEU A 545 10.67 -23.59 8.38
CA LEU A 545 11.20 -24.44 9.46
C LEU A 545 12.52 -23.93 10.05
N MET A 546 13.36 -23.30 9.22
CA MET A 546 14.68 -22.79 9.63
C MET A 546 14.63 -21.46 10.39
N ILE A 547 13.45 -20.87 10.63
CA ILE A 547 13.38 -19.49 11.16
C ILE A 547 14.00 -19.36 12.56
N GLY A 548 13.86 -20.36 13.42
CA GLY A 548 14.50 -20.40 14.75
C GLY A 548 16.03 -20.42 14.64
N ASP A 549 16.58 -21.21 13.71
CA ASP A 549 18.04 -21.30 13.47
C ASP A 549 18.56 -19.98 12.88
N ILE A 550 17.78 -19.29 12.06
CA ILE A 550 18.13 -17.96 11.56
C ILE A 550 18.24 -16.98 12.72
N PHE A 551 17.20 -16.91 13.56
CA PHE A 551 17.18 -15.98 14.69
C PHE A 551 18.28 -16.23 15.71
N ALA A 552 18.67 -17.50 15.93
CA ALA A 552 19.74 -17.88 16.84
C ALA A 552 21.13 -17.36 16.41
N ARG A 553 21.32 -16.91 15.18
CA ARG A 553 22.57 -16.32 14.70
C ARG A 553 22.82 -14.92 15.26
N TYR A 554 21.77 -14.24 15.74
CA TYR A 554 21.77 -12.85 16.18
C TYR A 554 21.65 -12.76 17.70
N LYS A 555 22.31 -11.79 18.32
CA LYS A 555 22.22 -11.59 19.78
C LYS A 555 20.84 -11.11 20.21
N LYS A 556 20.20 -10.32 19.36
CA LYS A 556 18.88 -9.72 19.61
C LYS A 556 18.05 -9.70 18.33
N VAL A 557 16.78 -10.06 18.43
CA VAL A 557 15.79 -9.97 17.32
C VAL A 557 14.67 -9.04 17.72
N VAL A 558 14.41 -8.03 16.91
CA VAL A 558 13.39 -7.02 17.16
C VAL A 558 12.41 -6.91 15.98
N ALA A 559 11.13 -6.79 16.27
CA ALA A 559 10.08 -6.63 15.27
C ALA A 559 9.69 -5.17 15.08
N VAL A 560 9.42 -4.82 13.82
CA VAL A 560 8.95 -3.50 13.38
C VAL A 560 7.70 -3.69 12.54
N GLU A 561 6.58 -3.11 12.97
CA GLU A 561 5.28 -3.29 12.32
C GLU A 561 4.29 -2.16 12.64
N LEU A 562 3.27 -1.96 11.80
CA LEU A 562 2.21 -0.96 11.98
C LEU A 562 1.02 -1.52 12.78
N ALA A 563 1.26 -1.83 14.06
CA ALA A 563 0.24 -2.34 14.96
C ALA A 563 0.60 -2.03 16.41
N TYR A 564 -0.39 -1.91 17.29
CA TYR A 564 -0.11 -1.63 18.69
C TYR A 564 0.62 -2.77 19.38
N GLY A 565 1.72 -2.44 20.04
CA GLY A 565 2.45 -3.31 20.96
C GLY A 565 3.16 -2.49 22.02
N ASP A 566 3.40 -3.10 23.18
CA ASP A 566 4.16 -2.55 24.30
C ASP A 566 4.91 -3.68 25.05
N ASP A 567 5.54 -3.34 26.16
CA ASP A 567 6.33 -4.31 26.96
C ASP A 567 5.48 -5.45 27.52
N LEU A 568 4.20 -5.24 27.76
CA LEU A 568 3.26 -6.23 28.32
C LEU A 568 2.54 -7.03 27.22
N LYS A 569 2.32 -6.39 26.08
CA LYS A 569 1.62 -6.98 24.95
C LYS A 569 2.44 -6.80 23.67
N PRO A 570 3.15 -7.83 23.22
CA PRO A 570 3.85 -7.79 21.95
C PRO A 570 2.88 -7.53 20.79
N ALA A 571 3.33 -6.79 19.80
CA ALA A 571 2.59 -6.56 18.55
C ALA A 571 2.35 -7.87 17.78
N PRO A 572 1.43 -7.92 16.81
CA PRO A 572 0.99 -9.14 16.14
C PRO A 572 2.12 -10.01 15.56
N LEU A 573 3.03 -9.44 14.77
CA LEU A 573 4.16 -10.22 14.22
C LEU A 573 5.08 -10.73 15.33
N ALA A 574 5.48 -9.88 16.26
CA ALA A 574 6.32 -10.31 17.38
C ALA A 574 5.66 -11.43 18.19
N SER A 575 4.34 -11.39 18.40
CA SER A 575 3.56 -12.43 19.07
C SER A 575 3.59 -13.75 18.29
N LEU A 576 3.35 -13.70 16.97
CA LEU A 576 3.42 -14.87 16.10
C LEU A 576 4.82 -15.51 16.12
N LEU A 577 5.87 -14.70 15.97
CA LEU A 577 7.25 -15.18 15.98
C LEU A 577 7.63 -15.80 17.32
N ARG A 578 7.21 -15.22 18.45
CA ARG A 578 7.40 -15.81 19.79
C ARG A 578 6.74 -17.18 19.91
N MET A 579 5.51 -17.30 19.43
CA MET A 579 4.75 -18.56 19.49
C MET A 579 5.39 -19.66 18.64
N GLU A 580 5.83 -19.32 17.42
CA GLU A 580 6.40 -20.30 16.48
C GLU A 580 7.86 -20.70 16.82
N THR A 581 8.64 -19.81 17.45
CA THR A 581 10.06 -20.05 17.72
C THR A 581 10.39 -20.29 19.20
N ALA A 582 9.47 -19.97 20.11
CA ALA A 582 9.70 -19.91 21.55
C ALA A 582 10.86 -18.95 21.96
N MET A 583 11.24 -18.02 21.09
CA MET A 583 12.29 -17.03 21.34
C MET A 583 11.69 -15.69 21.79
N ASN A 584 12.49 -14.91 22.51
CA ASN A 584 12.08 -13.57 22.93
C ASN A 584 12.28 -12.56 21.78
N ILE A 585 11.24 -12.31 21.01
CA ILE A 585 11.21 -11.29 19.97
C ILE A 585 10.63 -10.00 20.55
N ILE A 586 11.34 -8.89 20.41
CA ILE A 586 10.96 -7.60 21.02
C ILE A 586 10.14 -6.79 20.02
N SER A 587 9.01 -6.21 20.45
CA SER A 587 8.28 -5.21 19.67
C SER A 587 9.00 -3.86 19.77
N ALA A 588 9.98 -3.62 18.89
CA ALA A 588 10.84 -2.43 18.98
C ALA A 588 10.16 -1.15 18.50
N LEU A 589 9.35 -1.26 17.46
CA LEU A 589 8.59 -0.14 16.89
C LEU A 589 7.24 -0.65 16.39
N SER A 590 6.19 -0.32 17.10
CA SER A 590 4.83 -0.81 16.82
C SER A 590 3.78 0.30 17.04
N PRO A 591 3.85 1.40 16.26
CA PRO A 591 2.91 2.50 16.40
C PRO A 591 1.56 2.14 15.77
N ALA A 592 0.46 2.48 16.45
CA ALA A 592 -0.91 2.37 15.94
C ALA A 592 -1.47 3.76 15.58
N THR A 593 -0.67 4.57 14.90
CA THR A 593 -1.02 5.97 14.59
C THR A 593 -1.79 6.14 13.29
N GLY A 594 -1.87 5.08 12.48
CA GLY A 594 -2.41 5.14 11.12
C GLY A 594 -1.49 5.85 10.12
N ARG A 595 -0.24 6.11 10.50
CA ARG A 595 0.79 6.67 9.63
C ARG A 595 1.81 5.61 9.23
N PRO A 596 2.41 5.71 8.05
CA PRO A 596 3.55 4.88 7.68
C PRO A 596 4.69 5.00 8.68
N LEU A 597 5.48 3.95 8.80
CA LEU A 597 6.78 4.02 9.47
C LEU A 597 7.73 4.89 8.66
N THR A 598 8.74 5.45 9.32
CA THR A 598 9.82 6.15 8.64
C THR A 598 11.16 5.45 8.85
N PRO A 599 12.08 5.48 7.86
CA PRO A 599 13.43 4.94 8.04
C PRO A 599 14.15 5.51 9.26
N ARG A 600 13.92 6.80 9.58
CA ARG A 600 14.49 7.46 10.77
C ARG A 600 14.00 6.82 12.07
N ALA A 601 12.70 6.54 12.18
CA ALA A 601 12.15 5.93 13.39
C ALA A 601 12.75 4.54 13.64
N VAL A 602 12.89 3.74 12.58
CA VAL A 602 13.53 2.43 12.64
C VAL A 602 15.02 2.57 13.00
N LEU A 603 15.74 3.52 12.38
CA LEU A 603 17.15 3.77 12.67
C LEU A 603 17.38 4.17 14.14
N MET A 604 16.51 5.00 14.71
CA MET A 604 16.57 5.37 16.13
C MET A 604 16.44 4.13 17.03
N LYS A 605 15.54 3.21 16.70
CA LYS A 605 15.42 1.96 17.45
C LYS A 605 16.62 1.04 17.28
N ILE A 606 17.19 0.94 16.08
CA ILE A 606 18.44 0.22 15.87
C ILE A 606 19.55 0.76 16.79
N GLN A 607 19.71 2.08 16.87
CA GLN A 607 20.70 2.71 17.74
C GLN A 607 20.43 2.45 19.23
N GLU A 608 19.18 2.59 19.67
CA GLU A 608 18.76 2.31 21.05
C GLU A 608 19.13 0.87 21.44
N TYR A 609 18.74 -0.13 20.66
CA TYR A 609 18.97 -1.55 21.00
C TYR A 609 20.43 -2.01 20.88
N LEU A 610 21.26 -1.30 20.11
CA LEU A 610 22.69 -1.57 20.04
C LEU A 610 23.51 -0.83 21.11
N CYS A 611 23.06 0.37 21.56
CA CYS A 611 23.75 1.17 22.57
C CYS A 611 23.44 0.74 24.02
N GLU A 612 22.35 0.01 24.28
CA GLU A 612 21.99 -0.49 25.61
C GLU A 612 22.98 -1.53 26.20
N HIS A 613 24.08 -1.85 25.53
CA HIS A 613 25.07 -2.82 25.99
C HIS A 613 26.41 -2.23 26.44
N ASP A 614 26.53 -0.90 26.49
CA ASP A 614 27.72 -0.20 27.02
C ASP A 614 27.58 0.26 28.49
N ILE A 615 26.53 -0.23 29.22
CA ILE A 615 26.36 0.06 30.66
C ILE A 615 26.45 -1.22 31.49
#